data_cb23fc51f01f4dd520783ba8fcd1972d
#
_entry.id   cb23fc51f01f4dd520783ba8fcd1972d
#
_cell.length_a   1.000
_cell.length_b   1.000
_cell.length_c   1.000
_cell.angle_alpha   90.00
_cell.angle_beta   90.00
_cell.angle_gamma   90.00
#
_symmetry.space_group_name_H-M   'P 1'
#
loop_
_entity.id
_entity.type
_entity.pdbx_description
1 polymer ?
#
loop_
_entity_poly.entity_id
_entity_poly.type
_entity_poly.pdbx_seq_one_letter_code
_entity_poly.pdbx_strand_id
1 'polypeptide(L)'
;FADSIKQADDVNVTFVGKDADINAIKDKILNGDVDLLVVFPDKFTEDVQNYENAAVPQIKTFYNPSEDYSSEARTRFADTYLENYRQSLLTKRFGSIDRTLAFTVDSDNPESEIVDGNKATGKMLGAFVPYFITMMIFAGAMSFGVDSIAGEKERGTLASLLLTPVKRVNIVMGKLVALGVLSVMSAVVYLVGMLVALPIGMKQMGTSDMLSGLSISFTGTQIVEFIIIIIGIVLMYVSIIGIVSVYSKNIKEAQTYIMPVYLAVIVVGVITMYTSDTDSMTSYLIPVFNSSVAFKGIFTGEITIPEFAMAAIVTYAFAGALIALTAKAFKSEKIMFNA
;
A
#
# COMPACT_ATOMS: atom_id res chain seq x y z
N PHE A 1 -39.43 16.48 -3.55
CA PHE A 1 -37.98 16.46 -3.33
C PHE A 1 -37.61 16.58 -1.83
N ALA A 2 -38.09 17.65 -1.15
CA ALA A 2 -37.81 17.82 0.28
C ALA A 2 -38.32 16.65 1.14
N ASP A 3 -39.49 16.12 0.82
CA ASP A 3 -40.05 14.96 1.55
C ASP A 3 -39.32 13.66 1.22
N SER A 4 -38.80 13.51 0.01
CA SER A 4 -38.00 12.35 -0.35
C SER A 4 -36.67 12.31 0.38
N ILE A 5 -36.05 13.46 0.65
CA ILE A 5 -34.81 13.55 1.42
C ILE A 5 -35.05 13.31 2.91
N LYS A 6 -36.17 13.79 3.46
CA LYS A 6 -36.55 13.57 4.86
C LYS A 6 -36.81 12.10 5.21
N GLN A 7 -37.18 11.28 4.23
CA GLN A 7 -37.47 9.86 4.40
C GLN A 7 -36.21 8.97 4.24
N ALA A 8 -35.04 9.56 3.94
CA ALA A 8 -33.79 8.81 3.89
C ALA A 8 -33.31 8.50 5.31
N ASP A 9 -33.29 7.23 5.67
CA ASP A 9 -32.99 6.75 7.04
C ASP A 9 -31.59 7.15 7.57
N ASP A 10 -30.67 7.57 6.68
CA ASP A 10 -29.27 7.84 7.00
C ASP A 10 -28.89 9.34 7.02
N VAL A 11 -29.86 10.26 6.87
CA VAL A 11 -29.54 11.69 6.72
C VAL A 11 -30.40 12.54 7.67
N ASN A 12 -29.73 13.31 8.52
CA ASN A 12 -30.41 14.27 9.38
C ASN A 12 -30.52 15.63 8.67
N VAL A 13 -31.73 15.98 8.20
CA VAL A 13 -31.97 17.20 7.41
C VAL A 13 -32.71 18.25 8.21
N THR A 14 -32.08 19.41 8.38
CA THR A 14 -32.72 20.58 9.01
C THR A 14 -32.99 21.65 7.94
N PHE A 15 -34.25 22.04 7.81
CA PHE A 15 -34.64 23.15 6.92
C PHE A 15 -34.59 24.46 7.67
N VAL A 16 -33.86 25.43 7.13
CA VAL A 16 -33.74 26.79 7.66
C VAL A 16 -34.44 27.78 6.76
N GLY A 17 -35.03 28.83 7.34
CA GLY A 17 -35.70 29.89 6.57
C GLY A 17 -34.72 30.78 5.80
N LYS A 18 -35.26 31.64 4.91
CA LYS A 18 -34.47 32.56 4.07
C LYS A 18 -33.62 33.56 4.88
N ASP A 19 -34.07 33.87 6.10
CA ASP A 19 -33.41 34.84 6.99
C ASP A 19 -32.30 34.20 7.84
N ALA A 20 -31.96 32.93 7.61
CA ALA A 20 -30.92 32.23 8.34
C ALA A 20 -29.53 32.82 8.03
N ASP A 21 -28.73 33.02 9.08
CA ASP A 21 -27.37 33.49 8.94
C ASP A 21 -26.48 32.37 8.32
N ILE A 22 -26.24 32.50 7.02
CA ILE A 22 -25.39 31.56 6.25
C ILE A 22 -23.98 31.50 6.82
N ASN A 23 -23.45 32.61 7.36
CA ASN A 23 -22.09 32.63 7.90
C ASN A 23 -22.01 31.83 9.20
N ALA A 24 -23.01 31.96 10.06
CA ALA A 24 -23.08 31.16 11.29
C ALA A 24 -23.20 29.65 10.99
N ILE A 25 -23.85 29.25 9.86
CA ILE A 25 -23.90 27.85 9.44
C ILE A 25 -22.57 27.39 8.86
N LYS A 26 -21.87 28.25 8.12
CA LYS A 26 -20.51 27.93 7.61
C LYS A 26 -19.52 27.72 8.76
N ASP A 27 -19.63 28.49 9.83
CA ASP A 27 -18.80 28.27 11.04
C ASP A 27 -19.10 26.90 11.69
N LYS A 28 -20.37 26.46 11.67
CA LYS A 28 -20.73 25.10 12.11
C LYS A 28 -20.16 24.01 11.21
N ILE A 29 -20.04 24.24 9.90
CA ILE A 29 -19.36 23.31 8.98
C ILE A 29 -17.87 23.20 9.31
N LEU A 30 -17.22 24.33 9.63
CA LEU A 30 -15.82 24.32 10.04
C LEU A 30 -15.59 23.61 11.38
N ASN A 31 -16.57 23.66 12.28
CA ASN A 31 -16.52 23.00 13.60
C ASN A 31 -16.97 21.52 13.55
N GLY A 32 -17.47 21.04 12.42
CA GLY A 32 -17.93 19.64 12.27
C GLY A 32 -19.34 19.38 12.82
N ASP A 33 -20.10 20.42 13.15
CA ASP A 33 -21.50 20.29 13.62
C ASP A 33 -22.50 20.10 12.47
N VAL A 34 -22.10 20.47 11.24
CA VAL A 34 -22.90 20.37 10.01
C VAL A 34 -22.01 19.89 8.88
N ASP A 35 -22.42 18.83 8.18
CA ASP A 35 -21.64 18.23 7.10
C ASP A 35 -21.78 18.99 5.78
N LEU A 36 -22.98 19.47 5.48
CA LEU A 36 -23.31 20.11 4.20
C LEU A 36 -24.39 21.18 4.37
N LEU A 37 -24.17 22.37 3.78
CA LEU A 37 -25.19 23.38 3.59
C LEU A 37 -25.56 23.47 2.11
N VAL A 38 -26.83 23.35 1.81
CA VAL A 38 -27.40 23.50 0.45
C VAL A 38 -28.30 24.71 0.38
N VAL A 39 -28.02 25.61 -0.54
CA VAL A 39 -28.81 26.84 -0.75
C VAL A 39 -29.45 26.81 -2.11
N PHE A 40 -30.79 26.79 -2.10
CA PHE A 40 -31.62 26.89 -3.30
C PHE A 40 -31.91 28.35 -3.61
N PRO A 41 -31.92 28.77 -4.90
CA PRO A 41 -32.34 30.13 -5.27
C PRO A 41 -33.82 30.37 -4.95
N ASP A 42 -34.20 31.63 -4.73
CA ASP A 42 -35.53 32.01 -4.28
C ASP A 42 -36.66 31.54 -5.19
N LYS A 43 -36.44 31.55 -6.50
CA LYS A 43 -37.41 31.15 -7.52
C LYS A 43 -37.16 29.75 -8.07
N PHE A 44 -36.41 28.92 -7.35
CA PHE A 44 -36.01 27.60 -7.85
C PHE A 44 -37.16 26.79 -8.45
N THR A 45 -38.30 26.70 -7.75
CA THR A 45 -39.45 25.90 -8.21
C THR A 45 -40.13 26.52 -9.45
N GLU A 46 -40.23 27.84 -9.49
CA GLU A 46 -40.82 28.58 -10.62
C GLU A 46 -39.91 28.43 -11.85
N ASP A 47 -38.59 28.63 -11.70
CA ASP A 47 -37.64 28.56 -12.78
C ASP A 47 -37.53 27.15 -13.35
N VAL A 48 -37.54 26.11 -12.47
CA VAL A 48 -37.57 24.71 -12.88
C VAL A 48 -38.84 24.35 -13.66
N GLN A 49 -40.01 24.94 -13.32
CA GLN A 49 -41.25 24.69 -14.03
C GLN A 49 -41.34 25.45 -15.35
N ASN A 50 -40.82 26.69 -15.39
CA ASN A 50 -40.80 27.54 -16.56
C ASN A 50 -39.50 27.43 -17.38
N TYR A 51 -39.01 26.20 -17.56
CA TYR A 51 -37.70 25.88 -18.14
C TYR A 51 -37.48 26.41 -19.57
N GLU A 52 -38.55 26.70 -20.30
CA GLU A 52 -38.42 27.23 -21.67
C GLU A 52 -38.01 28.71 -21.72
N ASN A 53 -38.38 29.48 -20.68
CA ASN A 53 -38.15 30.93 -20.64
C ASN A 53 -37.30 31.41 -19.46
N ALA A 54 -37.06 30.58 -18.48
CA ALA A 54 -36.24 30.89 -17.31
C ALA A 54 -34.75 30.46 -17.51
N ALA A 55 -33.84 31.19 -16.88
CA ALA A 55 -32.46 30.73 -16.79
C ALA A 55 -32.37 29.49 -15.91
N VAL A 56 -31.44 28.60 -16.21
CA VAL A 56 -31.19 27.38 -15.42
C VAL A 56 -30.77 27.76 -13.99
N PRO A 57 -31.54 27.41 -12.95
CA PRO A 57 -31.23 27.79 -11.59
C PRO A 57 -30.01 27.05 -11.08
N GLN A 58 -29.14 27.76 -10.34
CA GLN A 58 -27.92 27.19 -9.74
C GLN A 58 -28.11 26.94 -8.25
N ILE A 59 -27.95 25.70 -7.82
CA ILE A 59 -27.93 25.29 -6.40
C ILE A 59 -26.51 25.49 -5.88
N LYS A 60 -26.37 26.18 -4.74
CA LYS A 60 -25.06 26.37 -4.09
C LYS A 60 -24.90 25.37 -2.96
N THR A 61 -23.73 24.74 -2.90
CA THR A 61 -23.35 23.82 -1.83
C THR A 61 -22.12 24.36 -1.11
N PHE A 62 -22.13 24.31 0.23
CA PHE A 62 -20.99 24.66 1.07
C PHE A 62 -20.66 23.47 1.93
N TYR A 63 -19.39 23.06 1.92
CA TYR A 63 -18.86 21.89 2.59
C TYR A 63 -17.40 22.12 2.97
N ASN A 64 -16.86 21.31 3.87
CA ASN A 64 -15.44 21.35 4.25
C ASN A 64 -14.67 20.26 3.48
N PRO A 65 -13.84 20.62 2.46
CA PRO A 65 -13.09 19.64 1.68
C PRO A 65 -11.95 18.97 2.47
N SER A 66 -11.62 19.47 3.67
CA SER A 66 -10.61 18.87 4.55
C SER A 66 -11.17 17.73 5.38
N GLU A 67 -12.50 17.52 5.39
CA GLU A 67 -13.17 16.49 6.13
C GLU A 67 -13.88 15.51 5.19
N ASP A 68 -13.54 14.23 5.32
CA ASP A 68 -14.05 13.17 4.43
C ASP A 68 -15.57 13.06 4.47
N TYR A 69 -16.17 13.10 5.67
CA TYR A 69 -17.62 13.02 5.85
C TYR A 69 -18.37 14.19 5.18
N SER A 70 -17.79 15.39 5.21
CA SER A 70 -18.38 16.56 4.56
C SER A 70 -18.29 16.49 3.03
N SER A 71 -17.16 16.01 2.50
CA SER A 71 -16.97 15.73 1.07
C SER A 71 -17.90 14.63 0.58
N GLU A 72 -18.07 13.55 1.35
CA GLU A 72 -18.96 12.44 1.05
C GLU A 72 -20.43 12.89 1.06
N ALA A 73 -20.84 13.69 2.06
CA ALA A 73 -22.19 14.25 2.14
C ALA A 73 -22.53 15.09 0.90
N ARG A 74 -21.57 15.92 0.41
CA ARG A 74 -21.74 16.69 -0.82
C ARG A 74 -21.89 15.80 -2.04
N THR A 75 -21.01 14.81 -2.19
CA THR A 75 -21.02 13.89 -3.34
C THR A 75 -22.31 13.08 -3.35
N ARG A 76 -22.69 12.50 -2.23
CA ARG A 76 -23.93 11.74 -2.09
C ARG A 76 -25.17 12.60 -2.38
N PHE A 77 -25.19 13.85 -1.91
CA PHE A 77 -26.27 14.78 -2.19
C PHE A 77 -26.37 15.12 -3.68
N ALA A 78 -25.25 15.45 -4.33
CA ALA A 78 -25.22 15.81 -5.74
C ALA A 78 -25.54 14.62 -6.65
N ASP A 79 -24.86 13.48 -6.46
CA ASP A 79 -24.88 12.37 -7.40
C ASP A 79 -26.08 11.42 -7.16
N THR A 80 -26.64 11.40 -5.95
CA THR A 80 -27.81 10.56 -5.66
C THR A 80 -29.08 11.37 -5.60
N TYR A 81 -29.20 12.32 -4.67
CA TYR A 81 -30.48 12.99 -4.43
C TYR A 81 -30.84 14.02 -5.52
N LEU A 82 -29.89 14.88 -5.92
CA LEU A 82 -30.14 15.85 -6.98
C LEU A 82 -30.27 15.19 -8.34
N GLU A 83 -29.48 14.16 -8.61
CA GLU A 83 -29.55 13.42 -9.87
C GLU A 83 -30.89 12.70 -10.02
N ASN A 84 -31.36 12.00 -9.00
CA ASN A 84 -32.70 11.36 -9.02
C ASN A 84 -33.82 12.38 -9.22
N TYR A 85 -33.72 13.55 -8.58
CA TYR A 85 -34.67 14.63 -8.78
C TYR A 85 -34.60 15.19 -10.20
N ARG A 86 -33.41 15.40 -10.74
CA ARG A 86 -33.20 15.82 -12.12
C ARG A 86 -33.81 14.85 -13.11
N GLN A 87 -33.60 13.56 -12.94
CA GLN A 87 -34.17 12.51 -13.78
C GLN A 87 -35.73 12.52 -13.71
N SER A 88 -36.28 12.70 -12.52
CA SER A 88 -37.73 12.80 -12.37
C SER A 88 -38.36 14.03 -13.10
N LEU A 89 -37.63 15.15 -13.10
CA LEU A 89 -38.03 16.36 -13.86
C LEU A 89 -37.90 16.14 -15.37
N LEU A 90 -36.83 15.51 -15.84
CA LEU A 90 -36.64 15.19 -17.24
C LEU A 90 -37.73 14.23 -17.76
N THR A 91 -38.08 13.23 -16.97
CA THR A 91 -39.18 12.30 -17.29
C THR A 91 -40.50 13.06 -17.42
N LYS A 92 -40.79 14.01 -16.51
CA LYS A 92 -42.00 14.86 -16.61
C LYS A 92 -42.01 15.77 -17.83
N ARG A 93 -40.84 16.32 -18.22
CA ARG A 93 -40.70 17.23 -19.38
C ARG A 93 -40.82 16.51 -20.72
N PHE A 94 -40.22 15.36 -20.84
CA PHE A 94 -40.03 14.63 -22.11
C PHE A 94 -40.88 13.35 -22.21
N GLY A 95 -41.59 12.99 -21.17
CA GLY A 95 -42.52 11.83 -21.11
C GLY A 95 -41.78 10.49 -20.87
N SER A 96 -40.49 10.40 -21.14
CA SER A 96 -39.67 9.22 -20.85
C SER A 96 -38.23 9.68 -20.71
N ILE A 97 -37.47 9.03 -19.82
CA ILE A 97 -36.04 9.26 -19.63
C ILE A 97 -35.22 8.83 -20.88
N ASP A 98 -35.74 7.80 -21.58
CA ASP A 98 -35.07 7.28 -22.78
C ASP A 98 -35.00 8.31 -23.91
N ARG A 99 -35.91 9.27 -23.96
CA ARG A 99 -35.90 10.38 -24.93
C ARG A 99 -34.82 11.42 -24.66
N THR A 100 -34.23 11.42 -23.47
CA THR A 100 -33.16 12.34 -23.09
C THR A 100 -31.77 11.71 -23.24
N LEU A 101 -31.72 10.38 -23.45
CA LEU A 101 -30.49 9.63 -23.68
C LEU A 101 -30.13 9.71 -25.15
N ALA A 102 -29.03 10.40 -25.46
CA ALA A 102 -28.49 10.43 -26.82
C ALA A 102 -27.78 9.13 -27.20
N PHE A 103 -27.14 8.48 -26.22
CA PHE A 103 -26.49 7.17 -26.31
C PHE A 103 -26.30 6.61 -24.91
N THR A 104 -26.13 5.31 -24.79
CA THR A 104 -25.70 4.64 -23.57
C THR A 104 -24.40 3.89 -23.88
N VAL A 105 -23.56 3.75 -22.85
CA VAL A 105 -22.39 2.88 -22.90
C VAL A 105 -22.83 1.52 -22.36
N ASP A 106 -22.58 0.46 -23.13
CA ASP A 106 -22.88 -0.91 -22.75
C ASP A 106 -21.84 -1.39 -21.71
N SER A 107 -22.01 -0.90 -20.47
CA SER A 107 -21.10 -1.22 -19.36
C SER A 107 -21.41 -2.57 -18.69
N ASP A 108 -22.61 -3.11 -18.92
CA ASP A 108 -23.09 -4.33 -18.27
C ASP A 108 -22.83 -5.57 -19.13
N ASN A 109 -22.25 -5.42 -20.33
CA ASN A 109 -21.94 -6.52 -21.22
C ASN A 109 -20.60 -7.16 -20.81
N PRO A 110 -20.59 -8.43 -20.35
CA PRO A 110 -19.35 -9.14 -19.99
C PRO A 110 -18.35 -9.24 -21.15
N GLU A 111 -18.81 -9.17 -22.40
CA GLU A 111 -17.96 -9.20 -23.60
C GLU A 111 -17.18 -7.90 -23.82
N SER A 112 -17.60 -6.79 -23.17
CA SER A 112 -16.88 -5.51 -23.22
C SER A 112 -15.63 -5.51 -22.36
N GLU A 113 -15.51 -6.42 -21.38
CA GLU A 113 -14.35 -6.59 -20.53
C GLU A 113 -13.34 -7.56 -21.17
N ILE A 114 -12.35 -7.01 -21.86
CA ILE A 114 -11.21 -7.78 -22.37
C ILE A 114 -10.18 -7.91 -21.25
N VAL A 115 -10.30 -8.95 -20.42
CA VAL A 115 -9.40 -9.18 -19.29
C VAL A 115 -8.28 -10.14 -19.72
N ASP A 116 -7.04 -9.65 -19.70
CA ASP A 116 -5.87 -10.50 -19.64
C ASP A 116 -5.72 -11.04 -18.22
N GLY A 117 -6.14 -12.29 -17.98
CA GLY A 117 -6.14 -12.92 -16.65
C GLY A 117 -4.73 -12.95 -16.01
N ASN A 118 -3.66 -13.08 -16.81
CA ASN A 118 -2.29 -13.04 -16.30
C ASN A 118 -1.91 -11.64 -15.82
N LYS A 119 -2.25 -10.60 -16.60
CA LYS A 119 -2.00 -9.20 -16.20
C LYS A 119 -2.85 -8.79 -15.00
N ALA A 120 -4.12 -9.17 -14.95
CA ALA A 120 -5.00 -8.87 -13.82
C ALA A 120 -4.49 -9.51 -12.52
N THR A 121 -4.10 -10.80 -12.61
CA THR A 121 -3.46 -11.52 -11.49
C THR A 121 -2.14 -10.89 -11.09
N GLY A 122 -1.27 -10.58 -12.05
CA GLY A 122 0.02 -9.93 -11.82
C GLY A 122 -0.14 -8.59 -11.15
N LYS A 123 -1.11 -7.77 -11.56
CA LYS A 123 -1.41 -6.47 -10.96
C LYS A 123 -1.88 -6.59 -9.51
N MET A 124 -2.76 -7.55 -9.22
CA MET A 124 -3.23 -7.82 -7.87
C MET A 124 -2.10 -8.34 -6.97
N LEU A 125 -1.36 -9.36 -7.43
CA LEU A 125 -0.22 -9.90 -6.70
C LEU A 125 0.89 -8.85 -6.55
N GLY A 126 1.16 -8.08 -7.60
CA GLY A 126 2.15 -7.00 -7.60
C GLY A 126 1.85 -5.87 -6.61
N ALA A 127 0.59 -5.66 -6.24
CA ALA A 127 0.23 -4.69 -5.22
C ALA A 127 0.54 -5.15 -3.79
N PHE A 128 0.24 -6.41 -3.46
CA PHE A 128 0.30 -6.91 -2.08
C PHE A 128 1.54 -7.75 -1.78
N VAL A 129 1.94 -8.62 -2.71
CA VAL A 129 2.99 -9.63 -2.48
C VAL A 129 4.35 -8.99 -2.16
N PRO A 130 4.82 -7.95 -2.87
CA PRO A 130 6.09 -7.29 -2.55
C PRO A 130 6.15 -6.74 -1.13
N TYR A 131 5.06 -6.13 -0.67
CA TYR A 131 4.94 -5.62 0.69
C TYR A 131 5.12 -6.74 1.73
N PHE A 132 4.35 -7.82 1.59
CA PHE A 132 4.43 -8.94 2.52
C PHE A 132 5.78 -9.65 2.47
N ILE A 133 6.34 -9.86 1.28
CA ILE A 133 7.65 -10.51 1.12
C ILE A 133 8.73 -9.70 1.83
N THR A 134 8.86 -8.41 1.56
CA THR A 134 9.90 -7.56 2.15
C THR A 134 9.76 -7.49 3.67
N MET A 135 8.53 -7.34 4.18
CA MET A 135 8.25 -7.31 5.61
C MET A 135 8.59 -8.64 6.29
N MET A 136 8.19 -9.77 5.69
CA MET A 136 8.39 -11.10 6.28
C MET A 136 9.84 -11.55 6.22
N ILE A 137 10.57 -11.22 5.13
CA ILE A 137 12.03 -11.48 5.06
C ILE A 137 12.74 -10.72 6.19
N PHE A 138 12.39 -9.45 6.40
CA PHE A 138 13.00 -8.67 7.48
C PHE A 138 12.68 -9.25 8.87
N ALA A 139 11.43 -9.62 9.13
CA ALA A 139 11.01 -10.21 10.40
C ALA A 139 11.72 -11.54 10.67
N GLY A 140 11.84 -12.40 9.64
CA GLY A 140 12.59 -13.65 9.73
C GLY A 140 14.08 -13.42 9.98
N ALA A 141 14.70 -12.53 9.22
CA ALA A 141 16.10 -12.16 9.42
C ALA A 141 16.37 -11.57 10.82
N MET A 142 15.44 -10.73 11.33
CA MET A 142 15.53 -10.15 12.66
C MET A 142 15.47 -11.22 13.74
N SER A 143 14.54 -12.17 13.65
CA SER A 143 14.37 -13.24 14.64
C SER A 143 15.64 -14.05 14.83
N PHE A 144 16.25 -14.54 13.75
CA PHE A 144 17.48 -15.34 13.81
C PHE A 144 18.74 -14.49 13.99
N GLY A 145 18.78 -13.31 13.38
CA GLY A 145 19.97 -12.46 13.36
C GLY A 145 20.33 -11.87 14.71
N VAL A 146 19.31 -11.42 15.45
CA VAL A 146 19.51 -10.88 16.79
C VAL A 146 20.00 -11.95 17.75
N ASP A 147 19.39 -13.14 17.75
CA ASP A 147 19.81 -14.24 18.64
C ASP A 147 21.21 -14.76 18.31
N SER A 148 21.55 -14.86 17.03
CA SER A 148 22.86 -15.36 16.59
C SER A 148 24.05 -14.44 16.92
N ILE A 149 23.84 -13.14 17.10
CA ILE A 149 24.93 -12.19 17.39
C ILE A 149 24.76 -11.61 18.79
N ALA A 150 23.67 -10.88 19.07
CA ALA A 150 23.45 -10.27 20.38
C ALA A 150 23.17 -11.32 21.46
N GLY A 151 22.44 -12.41 21.12
CA GLY A 151 22.19 -13.50 22.04
C GLY A 151 23.45 -14.29 22.43
N GLU A 152 24.37 -14.54 21.49
CA GLU A 152 25.65 -15.17 21.82
C GLU A 152 26.56 -14.23 22.65
N LYS A 153 26.47 -12.91 22.42
CA LYS A 153 27.18 -11.92 23.23
C LYS A 153 26.64 -11.90 24.65
N GLU A 154 25.32 -11.89 24.82
CA GLU A 154 24.63 -11.94 26.12
C GLU A 154 24.96 -13.22 26.92
N ARG A 155 25.03 -14.37 26.23
CA ARG A 155 25.40 -15.67 26.84
C ARG A 155 26.91 -15.87 27.04
N GLY A 156 27.75 -14.93 26.59
CA GLY A 156 29.21 -15.03 26.66
C GLY A 156 29.86 -16.04 25.68
N THR A 157 29.08 -16.76 24.90
CA THR A 157 29.57 -17.76 23.94
C THR A 157 30.34 -17.15 22.78
N LEU A 158 30.04 -15.90 22.42
CA LEU A 158 30.76 -15.16 21.39
C LEU A 158 32.24 -14.95 21.78
N ALA A 159 32.51 -14.66 23.08
CA ALA A 159 33.88 -14.50 23.56
C ALA A 159 34.68 -15.78 23.37
N SER A 160 34.13 -16.96 23.72
CA SER A 160 34.76 -18.26 23.50
C SER A 160 35.04 -18.53 22.03
N LEU A 161 34.12 -18.16 21.13
CA LEU A 161 34.31 -18.30 19.67
C LEU A 161 35.43 -17.43 19.15
N LEU A 162 35.60 -16.20 19.68
CA LEU A 162 36.65 -15.27 19.28
C LEU A 162 38.06 -15.67 19.78
N LEU A 163 38.15 -16.58 20.76
CA LEU A 163 39.44 -17.16 21.20
C LEU A 163 39.94 -18.30 20.31
N THR A 164 39.13 -18.78 19.38
CA THR A 164 39.55 -19.80 18.42
C THR A 164 40.55 -19.22 17.41
N PRO A 165 41.45 -20.07 16.83
CA PRO A 165 42.46 -19.62 15.87
C PRO A 165 41.90 -19.29 14.48
N VAL A 166 40.60 -18.89 14.42
CA VAL A 166 39.88 -18.52 13.20
C VAL A 166 39.89 -17.00 13.04
N LYS A 167 40.11 -16.51 11.83
CA LYS A 167 40.02 -15.07 11.56
C LYS A 167 38.60 -14.55 11.87
N ARG A 168 38.52 -13.48 12.64
CA ARG A 168 37.20 -12.85 13.03
C ARG A 168 36.29 -12.58 11.82
N VAL A 169 36.86 -12.18 10.69
CA VAL A 169 36.12 -11.98 9.44
C VAL A 169 35.44 -13.25 8.96
N ASN A 170 36.10 -14.40 9.06
CA ASN A 170 35.51 -15.68 8.63
C ASN A 170 34.34 -16.09 9.56
N ILE A 171 34.45 -15.80 10.85
CA ILE A 171 33.37 -16.02 11.81
C ILE A 171 32.14 -15.20 11.42
N VAL A 172 32.34 -13.89 11.14
CA VAL A 172 31.26 -12.99 10.71
C VAL A 172 30.64 -13.44 9.40
N MET A 173 31.47 -13.72 8.40
CA MET A 173 30.98 -14.17 7.09
C MET A 173 30.20 -15.48 7.21
N GLY A 174 30.69 -16.43 8.02
CA GLY A 174 29.98 -17.67 8.30
C GLY A 174 28.59 -17.42 8.94
N LYS A 175 28.51 -16.51 9.91
CA LYS A 175 27.23 -16.10 10.52
C LYS A 175 26.31 -15.43 9.52
N LEU A 176 26.78 -14.45 8.76
CA LEU A 176 25.97 -13.75 7.76
C LEU A 176 25.44 -14.71 6.69
N VAL A 177 26.27 -15.66 6.22
CA VAL A 177 25.83 -16.68 5.27
C VAL A 177 24.79 -17.60 5.88
N ALA A 178 25.03 -18.11 7.10
CA ALA A 178 24.05 -18.95 7.79
C ALA A 178 22.71 -18.25 8.02
N LEU A 179 22.75 -16.98 8.46
CA LEU A 179 21.57 -16.14 8.63
C LEU A 179 20.88 -15.87 7.29
N GLY A 180 21.66 -15.64 6.22
CA GLY A 180 21.13 -15.48 4.87
C GLY A 180 20.34 -16.72 4.42
N VAL A 181 20.91 -17.91 4.61
CA VAL A 181 20.22 -19.18 4.26
C VAL A 181 18.93 -19.35 5.07
N LEU A 182 18.97 -19.13 6.40
CA LEU A 182 17.77 -19.22 7.24
C LEU A 182 16.71 -18.21 6.84
N SER A 183 17.12 -16.97 6.49
CA SER A 183 16.18 -15.93 6.05
C SER A 183 15.55 -16.24 4.71
N VAL A 184 16.29 -16.81 3.76
CA VAL A 184 15.75 -17.29 2.47
C VAL A 184 14.76 -18.45 2.72
N MET A 185 15.11 -19.41 3.57
CA MET A 185 14.18 -20.50 3.93
C MET A 185 12.89 -19.96 4.54
N SER A 186 12.98 -18.99 5.46
CA SER A 186 11.81 -18.33 6.03
C SER A 186 10.99 -17.61 4.97
N ALA A 187 11.64 -16.90 4.04
CA ALA A 187 10.96 -16.21 2.94
C ALA A 187 10.17 -17.19 2.05
N VAL A 188 10.76 -18.35 1.72
CA VAL A 188 10.07 -19.40 0.95
C VAL A 188 8.85 -19.94 1.71
N VAL A 189 8.98 -20.21 3.01
CA VAL A 189 7.86 -20.69 3.83
C VAL A 189 6.73 -19.65 3.88
N TYR A 190 7.06 -18.37 4.08
CA TYR A 190 6.07 -17.30 4.08
C TYR A 190 5.39 -17.13 2.73
N LEU A 191 6.15 -17.21 1.64
CA LEU A 191 5.59 -17.11 0.28
C LEU A 191 4.63 -18.26 -0.01
N VAL A 192 5.00 -19.48 0.31
CA VAL A 192 4.10 -20.65 0.17
C VAL A 192 2.86 -20.49 1.05
N GLY A 193 3.05 -20.08 2.31
CA GLY A 193 1.93 -19.82 3.22
C GLY A 193 0.97 -18.76 2.67
N MET A 194 1.49 -17.69 2.09
CA MET A 194 0.71 -16.63 1.48
C MET A 194 -0.06 -17.11 0.24
N LEU A 195 0.59 -17.86 -0.65
CA LEU A 195 -0.06 -18.42 -1.85
C LEU A 195 -1.21 -19.37 -1.50
N VAL A 196 -1.12 -20.07 -0.36
CA VAL A 196 -2.21 -20.93 0.13
C VAL A 196 -3.29 -20.10 0.85
N ALA A 197 -2.91 -19.10 1.63
CA ALA A 197 -3.85 -18.31 2.43
C ALA A 197 -4.69 -17.33 1.59
N LEU A 198 -4.12 -16.73 0.55
CA LEU A 198 -4.82 -15.76 -0.31
C LEU A 198 -6.11 -16.31 -0.92
N PRO A 199 -6.13 -17.47 -1.60
CA PRO A 199 -7.35 -18.03 -2.16
C PRO A 199 -8.41 -18.36 -1.11
N ILE A 200 -7.98 -18.82 0.07
CA ILE A 200 -8.88 -19.15 1.17
C ILE A 200 -9.54 -17.88 1.72
N GLY A 201 -8.75 -16.83 1.94
CA GLY A 201 -9.24 -15.54 2.43
C GLY A 201 -10.23 -14.89 1.46
N MET A 202 -9.90 -14.86 0.17
CA MET A 202 -10.76 -14.29 -0.87
C MET A 202 -12.09 -15.04 -1.03
N LYS A 203 -12.08 -16.38 -0.89
CA LYS A 203 -13.30 -17.18 -0.90
C LYS A 203 -14.22 -16.84 0.27
N GLN A 204 -13.66 -16.57 1.45
CA GLN A 204 -14.44 -16.16 2.64
C GLN A 204 -15.02 -14.76 2.49
N MET A 205 -14.38 -13.87 1.73
CA MET A 205 -14.86 -12.52 1.46
C MET A 205 -15.92 -12.44 0.34
N GLY A 206 -16.32 -13.57 -0.23
CA GLY A 206 -17.33 -13.64 -1.31
C GLY A 206 -16.82 -13.15 -2.67
N THR A 207 -15.52 -12.97 -2.83
CA THR A 207 -14.86 -12.54 -4.07
C THR A 207 -14.30 -13.71 -4.89
N SER A 208 -14.94 -14.88 -4.77
CA SER A 208 -14.52 -16.11 -5.44
C SER A 208 -14.51 -15.99 -6.97
N ASP A 209 -15.36 -15.13 -7.54
CA ASP A 209 -15.43 -14.93 -9.00
C ASP A 209 -14.18 -14.21 -9.54
N MET A 210 -13.52 -13.38 -8.73
CA MET A 210 -12.21 -12.80 -9.06
C MET A 210 -11.10 -13.85 -9.16
N LEU A 211 -11.24 -15.02 -8.50
CA LEU A 211 -10.25 -16.10 -8.54
C LEU A 211 -10.39 -17.00 -9.76
N SER A 212 -11.58 -17.08 -10.36
CA SER A 212 -11.85 -17.97 -11.49
C SER A 212 -11.08 -17.59 -12.76
N GLY A 213 -10.62 -16.33 -12.84
CA GLY A 213 -9.77 -15.81 -13.93
C GLY A 213 -8.28 -15.69 -13.58
N LEU A 214 -7.87 -16.02 -12.34
CA LEU A 214 -6.48 -15.87 -11.91
C LEU A 214 -5.63 -17.05 -12.39
N SER A 215 -4.79 -16.82 -13.38
CA SER A 215 -3.76 -17.77 -13.82
C SER A 215 -2.38 -17.25 -13.37
N ILE A 216 -1.72 -17.98 -12.47
CA ILE A 216 -0.35 -17.68 -12.06
C ILE A 216 0.58 -18.46 -12.99
N SER A 217 1.13 -17.78 -13.99
CA SER A 217 2.17 -18.35 -14.85
C SER A 217 3.39 -17.45 -14.82
N PHE A 218 4.46 -17.92 -14.19
CA PHE A 218 5.75 -17.21 -14.23
C PHE A 218 6.60 -17.76 -15.39
N THR A 219 7.16 -16.85 -16.15
CA THR A 219 8.19 -17.18 -17.14
C THR A 219 9.48 -17.55 -16.42
N GLY A 220 10.31 -18.43 -17.02
CA GLY A 220 11.60 -18.80 -16.43
C GLY A 220 12.50 -17.61 -16.10
N THR A 221 12.44 -16.55 -16.91
CA THR A 221 13.17 -15.27 -16.65
C THR A 221 12.69 -14.59 -15.38
N GLN A 222 11.38 -14.47 -15.17
CA GLN A 222 10.79 -13.86 -13.97
C GLN A 222 11.21 -14.59 -12.68
N ILE A 223 11.29 -15.93 -12.74
CA ILE A 223 11.75 -16.73 -11.59
C ILE A 223 13.21 -16.41 -11.25
N VAL A 224 14.08 -16.32 -12.27
CA VAL A 224 15.48 -15.99 -12.06
C VAL A 224 15.65 -14.58 -11.52
N GLU A 225 14.94 -13.60 -12.08
CA GLU A 225 14.93 -12.21 -11.62
C GLU A 225 14.48 -12.11 -10.17
N PHE A 226 13.40 -12.81 -9.82
CA PHE A 226 12.86 -12.87 -8.47
C PHE A 226 13.87 -13.44 -7.47
N ILE A 227 14.55 -14.54 -7.81
CA ILE A 227 15.58 -15.16 -6.95
C ILE A 227 16.74 -14.19 -6.73
N ILE A 228 17.21 -13.51 -7.78
CA ILE A 228 18.31 -12.55 -7.67
C ILE A 228 17.95 -11.41 -6.71
N ILE A 229 16.78 -10.82 -6.84
CA ILE A 229 16.34 -9.73 -5.95
C ILE A 229 16.14 -10.22 -4.50
N ILE A 230 15.55 -11.41 -4.30
CA ILE A 230 15.42 -11.99 -2.94
C ILE A 230 16.78 -12.16 -2.26
N ILE A 231 17.76 -12.75 -2.94
CA ILE A 231 19.08 -12.94 -2.36
C ILE A 231 19.71 -11.59 -1.99
N GLY A 232 19.58 -10.59 -2.87
CA GLY A 232 20.11 -9.25 -2.63
C GLY A 232 19.50 -8.59 -1.39
N ILE A 233 18.16 -8.61 -1.27
CA ILE A 233 17.46 -7.98 -0.13
C ILE A 233 17.70 -8.74 1.19
N VAL A 234 17.80 -10.06 1.13
CA VAL A 234 18.16 -10.89 2.30
C VAL A 234 19.56 -10.52 2.80
N LEU A 235 20.56 -10.44 1.91
CA LEU A 235 21.91 -10.04 2.28
C LEU A 235 21.95 -8.63 2.89
N MET A 236 21.18 -7.72 2.35
CA MET A 236 21.05 -6.36 2.87
C MET A 236 20.44 -6.36 4.29
N TYR A 237 19.32 -7.05 4.50
CA TYR A 237 18.64 -7.10 5.79
C TYR A 237 19.47 -7.79 6.87
N VAL A 238 20.06 -8.93 6.54
CA VAL A 238 20.94 -9.66 7.46
C VAL A 238 22.13 -8.81 7.87
N SER A 239 22.66 -8.00 6.96
CA SER A 239 23.80 -7.11 7.25
C SER A 239 23.40 -5.92 8.13
N ILE A 240 22.22 -5.32 7.92
CA ILE A 240 21.68 -4.27 8.80
C ILE A 240 21.50 -4.81 10.21
N ILE A 241 20.84 -5.97 10.34
CA ILE A 241 20.59 -6.62 11.62
C ILE A 241 21.93 -7.01 12.28
N GLY A 242 22.88 -7.51 11.49
CA GLY A 242 24.21 -7.85 11.94
C GLY A 242 24.95 -6.65 12.54
N ILE A 243 24.97 -5.51 11.86
CA ILE A 243 25.60 -4.28 12.39
C ILE A 243 24.95 -3.89 13.72
N VAL A 244 23.62 -3.77 13.76
CA VAL A 244 22.90 -3.34 14.97
C VAL A 244 23.16 -4.29 16.12
N SER A 245 23.13 -5.61 15.88
CA SER A 245 23.36 -6.65 16.91
C SER A 245 24.78 -6.61 17.45
N VAL A 246 25.77 -6.26 16.64
CA VAL A 246 27.17 -6.10 17.11
C VAL A 246 27.32 -4.96 18.11
N TYR A 247 26.61 -3.85 17.90
CA TYR A 247 26.67 -2.69 18.80
C TYR A 247 25.79 -2.84 20.03
N SER A 248 24.87 -3.80 20.05
CA SER A 248 23.96 -4.04 21.16
C SER A 248 24.60 -4.92 22.24
N LYS A 249 24.19 -4.77 23.49
CA LYS A 249 24.68 -5.54 24.63
C LYS A 249 23.93 -6.86 24.82
N ASN A 250 22.63 -6.86 24.51
CA ASN A 250 21.72 -7.98 24.71
C ASN A 250 20.65 -8.01 23.62
N ILE A 251 19.86 -9.08 23.61
CA ILE A 251 18.77 -9.31 22.63
C ILE A 251 17.75 -8.17 22.66
N LYS A 252 17.32 -7.70 23.83
CA LYS A 252 16.29 -6.67 23.98
C LYS A 252 16.75 -5.33 23.40
N GLU A 253 17.98 -4.95 23.66
CA GLU A 253 18.58 -3.73 23.12
C GLU A 253 18.70 -3.79 21.60
N ALA A 254 19.16 -4.93 21.04
CA ALA A 254 19.23 -5.14 19.61
C ALA A 254 17.86 -5.02 18.94
N GLN A 255 16.84 -5.65 19.50
CA GLN A 255 15.47 -5.54 19.00
C GLN A 255 14.95 -4.10 19.03
N THR A 256 15.23 -3.37 20.11
CA THR A 256 14.82 -1.96 20.22
C THR A 256 15.47 -1.07 19.15
N TYR A 257 16.76 -1.28 18.86
CA TYR A 257 17.47 -0.51 17.83
C TYR A 257 17.09 -0.91 16.39
N ILE A 258 16.67 -2.14 16.18
CA ILE A 258 16.22 -2.63 14.86
C ILE A 258 14.78 -2.17 14.56
N MET A 259 13.94 -1.95 15.58
CA MET A 259 12.53 -1.62 15.40
C MET A 259 12.28 -0.40 14.50
N PRO A 260 13.00 0.73 14.61
CA PRO A 260 12.85 1.86 13.69
C PRO A 260 13.13 1.50 12.23
N VAL A 261 14.12 0.62 11.98
CA VAL A 261 14.45 0.15 10.64
C VAL A 261 13.32 -0.74 10.10
N TYR A 262 12.77 -1.61 10.94
CA TYR A 262 11.63 -2.44 10.57
C TYR A 262 10.40 -1.59 10.22
N LEU A 263 10.11 -0.55 11.01
CA LEU A 263 9.04 0.39 10.70
C LEU A 263 9.28 1.11 9.36
N ALA A 264 10.52 1.50 9.07
CA ALA A 264 10.86 2.08 7.77
C ALA A 264 10.61 1.11 6.62
N VAL A 265 10.94 -0.18 6.78
CA VAL A 265 10.65 -1.23 5.78
C VAL A 265 9.14 -1.37 5.56
N ILE A 266 8.34 -1.36 6.63
CA ILE A 266 6.87 -1.40 6.54
C ILE A 266 6.34 -0.19 5.77
N VAL A 267 6.78 1.01 6.12
CA VAL A 267 6.35 2.26 5.46
C VAL A 267 6.71 2.25 3.97
N VAL A 268 7.93 1.85 3.63
CA VAL A 268 8.37 1.70 2.23
C VAL A 268 7.49 0.71 1.48
N GLY A 269 7.17 -0.43 2.09
CA GLY A 269 6.30 -1.42 1.49
C GLY A 269 4.87 -0.89 1.25
N VAL A 270 4.30 -0.16 2.21
CA VAL A 270 2.99 0.49 2.05
C VAL A 270 3.03 1.54 0.92
N ILE A 271 4.07 2.38 0.87
CA ILE A 271 4.22 3.35 -0.23
C ILE A 271 4.24 2.63 -1.58
N THR A 272 5.00 1.53 -1.70
CA THR A 272 5.08 0.76 -2.96
C THR A 272 3.72 0.18 -3.36
N MET A 273 2.90 -0.22 -2.40
CA MET A 273 1.56 -0.76 -2.65
C MET A 273 0.65 0.27 -3.34
N TYR A 274 0.74 1.55 -2.94
CA TYR A 274 -0.07 2.63 -3.50
C TYR A 274 0.59 3.34 -4.70
N THR A 275 1.84 3.06 -5.01
CA THR A 275 2.50 3.67 -6.17
C THR A 275 1.99 3.01 -7.45
N SER A 276 1.29 3.78 -8.28
CA SER A 276 0.64 3.28 -9.51
C SER A 276 1.64 3.10 -10.65
N ASP A 277 2.60 4.03 -10.80
CA ASP A 277 3.55 4.07 -11.91
C ASP A 277 4.98 3.96 -11.42
N THR A 278 5.70 3.00 -11.98
CA THR A 278 7.11 2.71 -11.69
C THR A 278 8.05 3.21 -12.77
N ASP A 279 7.55 4.00 -13.71
CA ASP A 279 8.30 4.46 -14.92
C ASP A 279 9.51 5.37 -14.61
N SER A 280 9.73 5.73 -13.35
CA SER A 280 10.87 6.54 -12.97
C SER A 280 12.08 5.68 -12.57
N MET A 281 13.14 5.72 -13.37
CA MET A 281 14.43 5.08 -13.07
C MET A 281 15.01 5.49 -11.69
N THR A 282 14.59 6.65 -11.15
CA THR A 282 14.99 7.12 -9.82
C THR A 282 14.47 6.24 -8.69
N SER A 283 13.33 5.56 -8.88
CA SER A 283 12.74 4.64 -7.91
C SER A 283 13.65 3.45 -7.63
N TYR A 284 14.44 3.02 -8.62
CA TYR A 284 15.38 1.92 -8.51
C TYR A 284 16.71 2.28 -7.81
N LEU A 285 16.94 3.56 -7.49
CA LEU A 285 18.13 4.02 -6.76
C LEU A 285 17.98 3.97 -5.23
N ILE A 286 16.76 3.86 -4.72
CA ILE A 286 16.49 3.90 -3.28
C ILE A 286 16.52 2.46 -2.73
N PRO A 287 17.47 2.08 -1.85
CA PRO A 287 17.52 0.74 -1.27
C PRO A 287 16.21 0.39 -0.54
N VAL A 288 15.83 -0.88 -0.55
CA VAL A 288 14.55 -1.44 -0.07
C VAL A 288 13.39 -1.11 -1.02
N PHE A 289 13.17 0.17 -1.34
CA PHE A 289 12.13 0.60 -2.27
C PHE A 289 12.33 0.00 -3.66
N ASN A 290 13.57 0.03 -4.16
CA ASN A 290 13.94 -0.56 -5.46
C ASN A 290 13.57 -2.05 -5.56
N SER A 291 13.80 -2.81 -4.49
CA SER A 291 13.48 -4.25 -4.46
C SER A 291 11.97 -4.49 -4.46
N SER A 292 11.21 -3.67 -3.73
CA SER A 292 9.75 -3.75 -3.70
C SER A 292 9.14 -3.40 -5.07
N VAL A 293 9.66 -2.35 -5.73
CA VAL A 293 9.25 -1.95 -7.08
C VAL A 293 9.63 -3.02 -8.11
N ALA A 294 10.84 -3.60 -8.00
CA ALA A 294 11.28 -4.69 -8.87
C ALA A 294 10.38 -5.93 -8.73
N PHE A 295 10.00 -6.33 -7.51
CA PHE A 295 9.05 -7.41 -7.31
C PHE A 295 7.70 -7.11 -7.97
N LYS A 296 7.18 -5.88 -7.83
CA LYS A 296 5.94 -5.47 -8.50
C LYS A 296 6.05 -5.64 -10.01
N GLY A 297 7.10 -5.10 -10.62
CA GLY A 297 7.33 -5.20 -12.06
C GLY A 297 7.55 -6.65 -12.55
N ILE A 298 8.16 -7.53 -11.73
CA ILE A 298 8.31 -8.96 -12.03
C ILE A 298 6.93 -9.64 -12.03
N PHE A 299 6.06 -9.35 -11.04
CA PHE A 299 4.73 -9.94 -10.95
C PHE A 299 3.80 -9.46 -12.07
N THR A 300 3.90 -8.19 -12.47
CA THR A 300 3.11 -7.65 -13.60
C THR A 300 3.68 -8.06 -14.96
N GLY A 301 4.94 -8.50 -15.00
CA GLY A 301 5.66 -8.79 -16.25
C GLY A 301 6.07 -7.53 -17.02
N GLU A 302 6.09 -6.37 -16.38
CA GLU A 302 6.34 -5.06 -16.98
C GLU A 302 7.78 -4.55 -16.73
N ILE A 303 8.56 -5.25 -15.89
CA ILE A 303 9.94 -4.84 -15.59
C ILE A 303 10.83 -4.96 -16.84
N THR A 304 11.58 -3.91 -17.11
CA THR A 304 12.57 -3.90 -18.19
C THR A 304 13.95 -4.37 -17.69
N ILE A 305 14.78 -4.87 -18.60
CA ILE A 305 16.15 -5.30 -18.26
C ILE A 305 17.00 -4.20 -17.59
N PRO A 306 16.97 -2.93 -18.04
CA PRO A 306 17.68 -1.85 -17.36
C PRO A 306 17.21 -1.60 -15.93
N GLU A 307 15.90 -1.64 -15.69
CA GLU A 307 15.30 -1.44 -14.37
C GLU A 307 15.69 -2.57 -13.41
N PHE A 308 15.57 -3.81 -13.87
CA PHE A 308 16.01 -4.98 -13.11
C PHE A 308 17.50 -4.90 -12.77
N ALA A 309 18.35 -4.58 -13.76
CA ALA A 309 19.79 -4.44 -13.54
C ALA A 309 20.11 -3.33 -12.53
N MET A 310 19.45 -2.18 -12.61
CA MET A 310 19.62 -1.08 -11.68
C MET A 310 19.21 -1.50 -10.26
N ALA A 311 18.04 -2.13 -10.09
CA ALA A 311 17.59 -2.64 -8.79
C ALA A 311 18.59 -3.62 -8.19
N ALA A 312 19.06 -4.59 -8.98
CA ALA A 312 20.03 -5.58 -8.53
C ALA A 312 21.36 -4.92 -8.14
N ILE A 313 21.95 -4.09 -9.01
CA ILE A 313 23.23 -3.43 -8.75
C ILE A 313 23.17 -2.60 -7.46
N VAL A 314 22.14 -1.77 -7.30
CA VAL A 314 21.98 -0.90 -6.11
C VAL A 314 21.81 -1.75 -4.85
N THR A 315 20.97 -2.78 -4.89
CA THR A 315 20.73 -3.66 -3.73
C THR A 315 22.00 -4.39 -3.31
N TYR A 316 22.72 -5.00 -4.26
CA TYR A 316 23.97 -5.74 -3.97
C TYR A 316 25.11 -4.81 -3.57
N ALA A 317 25.24 -3.63 -4.17
CA ALA A 317 26.24 -2.63 -3.78
C ALA A 317 26.01 -2.17 -2.34
N PHE A 318 24.76 -1.89 -1.98
CA PHE A 318 24.40 -1.48 -0.62
C PHE A 318 24.61 -2.63 0.38
N ALA A 319 24.17 -3.85 0.05
CA ALA A 319 24.44 -5.04 0.86
C ALA A 319 25.94 -5.26 1.07
N GLY A 320 26.75 -5.18 0.01
CA GLY A 320 28.20 -5.31 0.09
C GLY A 320 28.87 -4.27 0.99
N ALA A 321 28.43 -3.01 0.91
CA ALA A 321 28.90 -1.95 1.80
C ALA A 321 28.56 -2.25 3.26
N LEU A 322 27.33 -2.70 3.54
CA LEU A 322 26.90 -3.07 4.88
C LEU A 322 27.65 -4.30 5.42
N ILE A 323 27.89 -5.32 4.59
CA ILE A 323 28.71 -6.49 4.95
C ILE A 323 30.12 -6.05 5.36
N ALA A 324 30.74 -5.17 4.57
CA ALA A 324 32.07 -4.65 4.87
C ALA A 324 32.10 -3.86 6.20
N LEU A 325 31.07 -3.06 6.46
CA LEU A 325 30.92 -2.34 7.73
C LEU A 325 30.74 -3.30 8.91
N THR A 326 29.90 -4.34 8.75
CA THR A 326 29.72 -5.39 9.78
C THR A 326 31.03 -6.09 10.06
N ALA A 327 31.76 -6.50 9.04
CA ALA A 327 33.06 -7.15 9.19
C ALA A 327 34.10 -6.23 9.89
N LYS A 328 34.07 -4.92 9.60
CA LYS A 328 34.90 -3.94 10.29
C LYS A 328 34.54 -3.78 11.76
N ALA A 329 33.25 -3.74 12.08
CA ALA A 329 32.75 -3.63 13.46
C ALA A 329 33.22 -4.84 14.31
N PHE A 330 33.16 -6.04 13.77
CA PHE A 330 33.65 -7.25 14.45
C PHE A 330 35.17 -7.27 14.71
N LYS A 331 35.99 -6.52 13.96
CA LYS A 331 37.41 -6.38 14.22
C LYS A 331 37.71 -5.53 15.46
N SER A 332 36.80 -4.65 15.86
CA SER A 332 36.99 -3.75 16.97
C SER A 332 36.74 -4.47 18.30
N GLU A 333 37.78 -4.67 19.10
CA GLU A 333 37.68 -5.29 20.44
C GLU A 333 36.82 -4.47 21.39
N LYS A 334 36.90 -3.13 21.30
CA LYS A 334 36.10 -2.22 22.12
C LYS A 334 34.60 -2.40 21.91
N ILE A 335 34.16 -2.72 20.67
CA ILE A 335 32.75 -2.91 20.36
C ILE A 335 32.28 -4.32 20.81
N MET A 336 33.16 -5.31 20.68
CA MET A 336 32.80 -6.70 20.96
C MET A 336 32.77 -7.03 22.47
N PHE A 337 33.60 -6.37 23.27
CA PHE A 337 33.77 -6.65 24.70
C PHE A 337 33.23 -5.55 25.62
N ASN A 338 32.86 -4.37 25.11
CA ASN A 338 32.13 -3.38 25.90
C ASN A 338 30.68 -3.84 26.10
N ALA A 339 30.52 -4.72 27.07
CA ALA A 339 29.20 -5.09 27.59
C ALA A 339 28.81 -4.14 28.71
#